data_6b8acd3532608d97b0f68301b211e60a
#
_entry.id   6b8acd3532608d97b0f68301b211e60a
#
_cell.length_a   1.000
_cell.length_b   1.000
_cell.length_c   1.000
_cell.angle_alpha   90.00
_cell.angle_beta   90.00
_cell.angle_gamma   90.00
#
_symmetry.space_group_name_H-M   'P 1'
#
loop_
_entity.id
_entity.type
_entity.pdbx_description
1 polymer ?
#
loop_
_entity_poly.entity_id
_entity_poly.type
_entity_poly.pdbx_seq_one_letter_code
_entity_poly.pdbx_strand_id
1 'polypeptide(L)'
;MADYRTGTGQQATVTLAGDVELMLNTQTSLAVQPAGAAGGGERIRLIAGEATLRRGPGAPFVELVAGDTRIVPGVGNVAVWRQEERYRVSCIEGRVEVMHPMRTVALLEGEQIWCGATGVSPVAQVDMAQTQAWRRGELVFRGTPLSEAIHEINRYRSGRVVLASDSLARHRLSGHFRIDALDEAIEQIEVLFGARATRWPGGIVMLG
;
A
#
# COMPACT_ATOMS: atom_id res chain seq x y z
N MET A 1 -6.09 9.17 17.93
CA MET A 1 -7.33 8.65 17.30
C MET A 1 -7.14 8.78 15.79
N ALA A 2 -7.75 7.94 14.96
CA ALA A 2 -7.67 8.12 13.51
C ALA A 2 -8.85 8.97 13.04
N ASP A 3 -8.58 9.97 12.19
CA ASP A 3 -9.61 10.88 11.66
C ASP A 3 -10.25 10.31 10.39
N TYR A 4 -9.50 9.51 9.62
CA TYR A 4 -9.99 8.84 8.42
C TYR A 4 -9.71 7.34 8.49
N ARG A 5 -10.67 6.52 8.08
CA ARG A 5 -10.59 5.06 8.07
C ARG A 5 -11.31 4.47 6.87
N THR A 6 -10.76 3.37 6.36
CA THR A 6 -11.40 2.49 5.38
C THR A 6 -11.50 1.07 5.95
N GLY A 7 -12.59 0.40 5.64
CA GLY A 7 -12.80 -1.02 5.94
C GLY A 7 -12.15 -1.95 4.92
N THR A 8 -12.38 -3.25 5.06
CA THR A 8 -11.93 -4.28 4.11
C THR A 8 -12.57 -4.06 2.74
N GLY A 9 -11.74 -4.00 1.69
CA GLY A 9 -12.17 -3.73 0.31
C GLY A 9 -12.62 -2.29 0.04
N GLN A 10 -12.70 -1.45 1.06
CA GLN A 10 -13.09 -0.04 0.92
C GLN A 10 -11.88 0.83 0.55
N GLN A 11 -12.11 1.81 -0.30
CA GLN A 11 -11.17 2.88 -0.65
C GLN A 11 -11.85 4.23 -0.43
N ALA A 12 -11.08 5.28 -0.17
CA ALA A 12 -11.59 6.63 0.02
C ALA A 12 -10.61 7.67 -0.51
N THR A 13 -11.14 8.78 -1.02
CA THR A 13 -10.36 9.97 -1.38
C THR A 13 -10.73 11.09 -0.44
N VAL A 14 -9.72 11.78 0.09
CA VAL A 14 -9.85 12.92 0.99
C VAL A 14 -9.08 14.08 0.40
N THR A 15 -9.75 15.19 0.18
CA THR A 15 -9.10 16.45 -0.21
C THR A 15 -8.84 17.26 1.04
N LEU A 16 -7.59 17.62 1.26
CA LEU A 16 -7.15 18.50 2.34
C LEU A 16 -7.04 19.95 1.84
N ALA A 17 -6.59 20.85 2.71
CA ALA A 17 -6.43 22.26 2.35
C ALA A 17 -5.42 22.46 1.21
N GLY A 18 -5.72 23.37 0.30
CA GLY A 18 -4.93 23.60 -0.89
C GLY A 18 -5.01 22.40 -1.85
N ASP A 19 -4.10 22.27 -2.77
CA ASP A 19 -4.06 21.17 -3.73
C ASP A 19 -3.34 19.94 -3.14
N VAL A 20 -3.88 19.39 -2.05
CA VAL A 20 -3.42 18.16 -1.38
C VAL A 20 -4.54 17.12 -1.40
N GLU A 21 -4.27 15.96 -1.99
CA GLU A 21 -5.20 14.84 -2.06
C GLU A 21 -4.59 13.59 -1.44
N LEU A 22 -5.39 12.95 -0.59
CA LEU A 22 -5.08 11.64 0.00
C LEU A 22 -6.02 10.60 -0.58
N MET A 23 -5.47 9.51 -1.10
CA MET A 23 -6.23 8.33 -1.46
C MET A 23 -5.86 7.20 -0.50
N LEU A 24 -6.85 6.68 0.22
CA LEU A 24 -6.72 5.61 1.19
C LEU A 24 -7.11 4.29 0.56
N ASN A 25 -6.26 3.29 0.70
CA ASN A 25 -6.54 1.93 0.27
C ASN A 25 -7.33 1.17 1.35
N THR A 26 -7.61 -0.10 1.12
CA THR A 26 -8.27 -1.01 2.05
C THR A 26 -7.61 -1.01 3.44
N GLN A 27 -8.42 -1.14 4.51
CA GLN A 27 -7.96 -1.26 5.91
C GLN A 27 -6.97 -0.17 6.32
N THR A 28 -7.15 1.05 5.86
CA THR A 28 -6.27 2.17 6.14
C THR A 28 -6.81 3.05 7.26
N SER A 29 -5.91 3.53 8.10
CA SER A 29 -6.21 4.47 9.18
C SER A 29 -5.19 5.59 9.19
N LEU A 30 -5.65 6.83 9.12
CA LEU A 30 -4.84 8.05 9.15
C LEU A 30 -5.30 8.98 10.28
N ALA A 31 -4.37 9.72 10.84
CA ALA A 31 -4.63 10.89 11.70
C ALA A 31 -4.02 12.14 11.04
N VAL A 32 -4.78 13.23 11.02
CA VAL A 32 -4.34 14.52 10.46
C VAL A 32 -4.25 15.54 11.59
N GLN A 33 -3.15 16.24 11.67
CA GLN A 33 -2.89 17.25 12.68
C GLN A 33 -2.22 18.47 12.05
N PRO A 34 -2.41 19.69 12.58
CA PRO A 34 -1.62 20.83 12.14
C PRO A 34 -0.12 20.55 12.32
N ALA A 35 0.69 20.89 11.35
CA ALA A 35 2.13 20.73 11.41
C ALA A 35 2.76 21.87 12.21
N GLY A 36 2.52 21.92 13.53
CA GLY A 36 3.20 22.83 14.48
C GLY A 36 3.13 24.33 14.16
N ALA A 37 3.51 25.16 15.13
CA ALA A 37 3.27 26.62 15.14
C ALA A 37 4.07 27.49 14.14
N ALA A 38 4.96 26.95 13.33
CA ALA A 38 5.93 27.77 12.59
C ALA A 38 5.72 27.89 11.07
N GLY A 39 4.66 27.30 10.48
CA GLY A 39 4.61 27.35 9.01
C GLY A 39 3.29 27.03 8.34
N GLY A 40 2.21 26.82 9.05
CA GLY A 40 0.95 26.42 8.41
C GLY A 40 1.14 25.19 7.51
N GLY A 41 0.49 24.11 7.81
CA GLY A 41 0.63 22.88 7.06
C GLY A 41 0.01 21.71 7.82
N GLU A 42 0.06 20.53 7.27
CA GLU A 42 -0.53 19.33 7.86
C GLU A 42 0.49 18.23 8.09
N ARG A 43 0.35 17.56 9.22
CA ARG A 43 1.04 16.33 9.55
C ARG A 43 0.06 15.18 9.48
N ILE A 44 0.31 14.25 8.60
CA ILE A 44 -0.51 13.07 8.35
C ILE A 44 0.22 11.85 8.88
N ARG A 45 -0.35 11.19 9.88
CA ARG A 45 0.22 9.97 10.46
C ARG A 45 -0.48 8.75 9.86
N LEU A 46 0.26 7.88 9.18
CA LEU A 46 -0.21 6.57 8.77
C LEU A 46 -0.14 5.62 9.97
N ILE A 47 -1.31 5.20 10.45
CA ILE A 47 -1.46 4.28 11.59
C ILE A 47 -1.50 2.84 11.10
N ALA A 48 -2.24 2.58 10.00
CA ALA A 48 -2.35 1.26 9.37
C ALA A 48 -2.69 1.40 7.89
N GLY A 49 -2.42 0.37 7.10
CA GLY A 49 -2.82 0.25 5.71
C GLY A 49 -1.89 0.95 4.74
N GLU A 50 -2.45 1.53 3.69
CA GLU A 50 -1.75 2.11 2.55
C GLU A 50 -2.45 3.37 2.07
N ALA A 51 -1.69 4.42 1.85
CA ALA A 51 -2.20 5.66 1.31
C ALA A 51 -1.26 6.24 0.25
N THR A 52 -1.84 6.98 -0.67
CA THR A 52 -1.13 7.82 -1.63
C THR A 52 -1.45 9.27 -1.35
N LEU A 53 -0.42 10.11 -1.29
CA LEU A 53 -0.55 11.56 -1.16
C LEU A 53 -0.09 12.22 -2.45
N ARG A 54 -0.96 12.99 -3.07
CA ARG A 54 -0.64 13.92 -4.15
C ARG A 54 -0.54 15.34 -3.58
N ARG A 55 0.57 16.01 -3.84
CA ARG A 55 0.79 17.41 -3.51
C ARG A 55 0.95 18.22 -4.79
N GLY A 56 0.02 19.13 -5.04
CA GLY A 56 0.04 20.00 -6.21
C GLY A 56 0.96 21.22 -6.07
N PRO A 57 1.16 21.97 -7.16
CA PRO A 57 1.90 23.24 -7.14
C PRO A 57 1.19 24.24 -6.22
N GLY A 58 1.96 24.92 -5.35
CA GLY A 58 1.43 25.92 -4.42
C GLY A 58 0.67 25.34 -3.20
N ALA A 59 0.55 24.02 -3.08
CA ALA A 59 -0.01 23.39 -1.90
C ALA A 59 0.80 23.70 -0.64
N PRO A 60 0.16 23.83 0.53
CA PRO A 60 0.86 24.06 1.79
C PRO A 60 1.85 22.95 2.10
N PHE A 61 2.68 23.17 3.12
CA PHE A 61 3.57 22.16 3.64
C PHE A 61 2.78 20.94 4.14
N VAL A 62 3.21 19.75 3.73
CA VAL A 62 2.63 18.48 4.19
C VAL A 62 3.77 17.54 4.57
N GLU A 63 3.61 16.90 5.71
CA GLU A 63 4.49 15.86 6.21
C GLU A 63 3.69 14.59 6.48
N LEU A 64 4.13 13.46 5.92
CA LEU A 64 3.65 12.14 6.30
C LEU A 64 4.55 11.57 7.41
N VAL A 65 3.94 10.92 8.39
CA VAL A 65 4.65 10.22 9.47
C VAL A 65 4.24 8.75 9.47
N ALA A 66 5.22 7.88 9.37
CA ALA A 66 5.06 6.44 9.35
C ALA A 66 6.05 5.83 10.37
N GLY A 67 5.55 5.42 11.54
CA GLY A 67 6.40 5.07 12.69
C GLY A 67 7.26 6.26 13.10
N ASP A 68 8.59 6.06 13.13
CA ASP A 68 9.59 7.08 13.44
C ASP A 68 10.12 7.81 12.18
N THR A 69 9.56 7.49 11.01
CA THR A 69 9.98 8.05 9.73
C THR A 69 9.11 9.24 9.36
N ARG A 70 9.75 10.35 9.01
CA ARG A 70 9.11 11.54 8.44
C ARG A 70 9.34 11.56 6.93
N ILE A 71 8.29 11.81 6.19
CA ILE A 71 8.27 11.77 4.73
C ILE A 71 7.75 13.11 4.25
N VAL A 72 8.59 13.87 3.57
CA VAL A 72 8.27 15.22 3.05
C VAL A 72 8.21 15.16 1.52
N PRO A 73 7.02 15.09 0.94
CA PRO A 73 6.88 15.12 -0.51
C PRO A 73 7.11 16.52 -1.06
N GLY A 74 7.83 16.62 -2.16
CA GLY A 74 7.79 17.76 -3.05
C GLY A 74 6.45 17.88 -3.78
N VAL A 75 6.38 18.67 -4.85
CA VAL A 75 5.26 18.59 -5.80
C VAL A 75 5.33 17.23 -6.49
N GLY A 76 4.21 16.51 -6.53
CA GLY A 76 4.14 15.17 -7.08
C GLY A 76 3.32 14.21 -6.23
N ASN A 77 3.70 12.95 -6.22
CA ASN A 77 2.91 11.87 -5.64
C ASN A 77 3.80 10.87 -4.90
N VAL A 78 3.42 10.53 -3.66
CA VAL A 78 4.10 9.52 -2.82
C VAL A 78 3.10 8.48 -2.34
N ALA A 79 3.47 7.20 -2.41
CA ALA A 79 2.74 6.11 -1.80
C ALA A 79 3.47 5.63 -0.54
N VAL A 80 2.70 5.40 0.54
CA VAL A 80 3.22 4.85 1.78
C VAL A 80 2.34 3.67 2.21
N TRP A 81 2.97 2.52 2.40
CA TRP A 81 2.31 1.30 2.80
C TRP A 81 2.96 0.72 4.06
N ARG A 82 2.15 0.49 5.08
CA ARG A 82 2.55 -0.23 6.29
C ARG A 82 2.33 -1.73 6.11
N GLN A 83 3.39 -2.50 6.25
CA GLN A 83 3.35 -3.96 6.34
C GLN A 83 4.00 -4.39 7.65
N GLU A 84 3.19 -4.88 8.58
CA GLU A 84 3.63 -5.21 9.94
C GLU A 84 4.30 -4.01 10.61
N GLU A 85 5.58 -4.14 10.98
CA GLU A 85 6.38 -3.08 11.63
C GLU A 85 7.29 -2.33 10.64
N ARG A 86 7.05 -2.48 9.32
CA ARG A 86 7.82 -1.83 8.27
C ARG A 86 6.91 -0.95 7.41
N TYR A 87 7.52 0.06 6.81
CA TYR A 87 6.84 0.97 5.89
C TYR A 87 7.58 1.00 4.56
N ARG A 88 6.86 0.80 3.48
CA ARG A 88 7.36 1.05 2.13
C ARG A 88 6.99 2.48 1.74
N VAL A 89 7.99 3.25 1.35
CA VAL A 89 7.81 4.60 0.81
C VAL A 89 8.24 4.57 -0.65
N SER A 90 7.33 4.93 -1.56
CA SER A 90 7.55 4.92 -3.00
C SER A 90 7.30 6.31 -3.58
N CYS A 91 8.29 6.90 -4.23
CA CYS A 91 8.13 8.14 -4.99
C CYS A 91 7.50 7.80 -6.35
N ILE A 92 6.23 8.17 -6.52
CA ILE A 92 5.48 7.90 -7.74
C ILE A 92 5.71 8.98 -8.79
N GLU A 93 5.85 10.24 -8.34
CA GLU A 93 6.09 11.39 -9.19
C GLU A 93 6.85 12.45 -8.40
N GLY A 94 7.79 13.13 -9.04
CA GLY A 94 8.56 14.21 -8.45
C GLY A 94 9.69 13.75 -7.57
N ARG A 95 9.77 14.28 -6.33
CA ARG A 95 10.82 13.98 -5.35
C ARG A 95 10.25 13.89 -3.94
N VAL A 96 10.75 12.97 -3.17
CA VAL A 96 10.36 12.76 -1.76
C VAL A 96 11.59 12.71 -0.88
N GLU A 97 11.62 13.47 0.21
CA GLU A 97 12.64 13.35 1.24
C GLU A 97 12.12 12.46 2.38
N VAL A 98 12.88 11.41 2.69
CA VAL A 98 12.55 10.45 3.75
C VAL A 98 13.58 10.56 4.86
N MET A 99 13.14 11.05 6.01
CA MET A 99 13.96 11.27 7.20
C MET A 99 13.66 10.18 8.23
N HIS A 100 14.55 9.21 8.30
CA HIS A 100 14.53 8.14 9.32
C HIS A 100 15.60 8.47 10.38
N PRO A 101 15.43 8.09 11.66
CA PRO A 101 16.42 8.35 12.71
C PRO A 101 17.85 7.94 12.37
N MET A 102 18.03 6.89 11.57
CA MET A 102 19.35 6.38 11.21
C MET A 102 19.96 7.08 9.98
N ARG A 103 19.16 7.57 9.05
CA ARG A 103 19.61 8.31 7.84
C ARG A 103 18.50 9.02 7.12
N THR A 104 18.85 10.08 6.38
CA THR A 104 17.96 10.73 5.42
C THR A 104 18.23 10.20 4.01
N VAL A 105 17.17 9.97 3.25
CA VAL A 105 17.23 9.51 1.85
C VAL A 105 16.32 10.38 1.00
N ALA A 106 16.82 10.87 -0.13
CA ALA A 106 15.99 11.48 -1.15
C ALA A 106 15.63 10.43 -2.20
N LEU A 107 14.34 10.26 -2.47
CA LEU A 107 13.81 9.41 -3.52
C LEU A 107 13.40 10.26 -4.72
N LEU A 108 13.77 9.84 -5.89
CA LEU A 108 13.31 10.36 -7.17
C LEU A 108 12.15 9.51 -7.69
N GLU A 109 11.46 10.02 -8.71
CA GLU A 109 10.41 9.28 -9.39
C GLU A 109 10.84 7.88 -9.78
N GLY A 110 10.02 6.89 -9.48
CA GLY A 110 10.31 5.48 -9.71
C GLY A 110 11.14 4.79 -8.65
N GLU A 111 11.52 5.47 -7.57
CA GLU A 111 12.33 4.91 -6.49
C GLU A 111 11.51 4.61 -5.23
N GLN A 112 11.94 3.60 -4.50
CA GLN A 112 11.35 3.20 -3.22
C GLN A 112 12.38 2.73 -2.21
N ILE A 113 11.98 2.79 -0.94
CA ILE A 113 12.70 2.19 0.18
C ILE A 113 11.74 1.54 1.16
N TRP A 114 12.26 0.64 1.98
CA TRP A 114 11.62 0.16 3.18
C TRP A 114 12.27 0.81 4.42
N CYS A 115 11.43 1.22 5.36
CA CYS A 115 11.84 1.76 6.66
C CYS A 115 11.24 0.91 7.78
N GLY A 116 11.95 0.76 8.88
CA GLY A 116 11.48 0.03 10.06
C GLY A 116 12.48 0.13 11.21
N ALA A 117 12.19 -0.51 12.33
CA ALA A 117 13.04 -0.44 13.52
C ALA A 117 14.50 -0.85 13.28
N THR A 118 14.76 -1.71 12.29
CA THR A 118 16.11 -2.16 11.91
C THR A 118 16.83 -1.22 10.94
N GLY A 119 16.18 -0.13 10.52
CA GLY A 119 16.77 0.89 9.66
C GLY A 119 16.06 1.05 8.30
N VAL A 120 16.83 1.47 7.30
CA VAL A 120 16.37 1.81 5.96
C VAL A 120 17.06 0.92 4.93
N SER A 121 16.28 0.29 4.05
CA SER A 121 16.82 -0.54 2.96
C SER A 121 17.63 0.28 1.95
N PRO A 122 18.40 -0.35 1.06
CA PRO A 122 18.85 0.28 -0.18
C PRO A 122 17.66 0.81 -0.99
N VAL A 123 17.94 1.85 -1.81
CA VAL A 123 16.97 2.35 -2.80
C VAL A 123 16.77 1.29 -3.87
N ALA A 124 15.53 1.03 -4.23
CA ALA A 124 15.12 0.08 -5.26
C ALA A 124 14.14 0.74 -6.24
N GLN A 125 13.98 0.15 -7.41
CA GLN A 125 12.99 0.62 -8.38
C GLN A 125 11.59 0.17 -8.00
N VAL A 126 10.60 1.01 -8.25
CA VAL A 126 9.18 0.73 -8.06
C VAL A 126 8.62 0.00 -9.27
N ASP A 127 7.89 -1.10 -9.08
CA ASP A 127 6.94 -1.55 -10.09
C ASP A 127 5.69 -0.64 -10.05
N MET A 128 5.70 0.39 -10.89
CA MET A 128 4.64 1.40 -10.96
C MET A 128 3.29 0.78 -11.29
N ALA A 129 3.25 -0.23 -12.17
CA ALA A 129 2.01 -0.89 -12.56
C ALA A 129 1.38 -1.60 -11.35
N GLN A 130 2.17 -2.32 -10.58
CA GLN A 130 1.72 -3.01 -9.37
C GLN A 130 1.36 -2.02 -8.26
N THR A 131 2.22 -1.05 -7.98
CA THR A 131 2.04 -0.11 -6.85
C THR A 131 0.82 0.79 -7.01
N GLN A 132 0.43 1.13 -8.25
CA GLN A 132 -0.68 2.02 -8.52
C GLN A 132 -1.98 1.30 -8.97
N ALA A 133 -1.95 -0.03 -9.16
CA ALA A 133 -3.09 -0.79 -9.70
C ALA A 133 -4.36 -0.62 -8.84
N TRP A 134 -4.22 -0.68 -7.52
CA TRP A 134 -5.35 -0.57 -6.60
C TRP A 134 -6.14 0.74 -6.76
N ARG A 135 -5.50 1.82 -7.18
CA ARG A 135 -6.17 3.11 -7.45
C ARG A 135 -7.17 3.04 -8.59
N ARG A 136 -7.07 2.01 -9.44
CA ARG A 136 -8.00 1.72 -10.53
C ARG A 136 -8.89 0.52 -10.24
N GLY A 137 -8.89 0.05 -8.99
CA GLY A 137 -9.68 -1.13 -8.59
C GLY A 137 -9.07 -2.46 -9.07
N GLU A 138 -7.76 -2.51 -9.27
CA GLU A 138 -7.05 -3.68 -9.79
C GLU A 138 -5.93 -4.15 -8.85
N LEU A 139 -5.59 -5.43 -8.92
CA LEU A 139 -4.35 -6.02 -8.44
C LEU A 139 -3.56 -6.50 -9.65
N VAL A 140 -2.29 -6.14 -9.72
CA VAL A 140 -1.38 -6.56 -10.79
C VAL A 140 -0.26 -7.40 -10.18
N PHE A 141 -0.07 -8.60 -10.70
CA PHE A 141 1.03 -9.48 -10.30
C PHE A 141 1.93 -9.75 -11.51
N ARG A 142 3.24 -9.78 -11.30
CA ARG A 142 4.26 -10.02 -12.33
C ARG A 142 5.30 -11.01 -11.81
N GLY A 143 5.04 -12.29 -12.01
CA GLY A 143 5.90 -13.34 -11.46
C GLY A 143 5.96 -13.32 -9.93
N THR A 144 4.90 -12.85 -9.28
CA THR A 144 4.80 -12.74 -7.82
C THR A 144 4.61 -14.11 -7.20
N PRO A 145 5.35 -14.50 -6.14
CA PRO A 145 5.07 -15.73 -5.41
C PRO A 145 3.60 -15.79 -5.00
N LEU A 146 2.97 -16.96 -5.16
CA LEU A 146 1.54 -17.11 -4.88
C LEU A 146 1.22 -16.79 -3.41
N SER A 147 2.12 -17.08 -2.48
CA SER A 147 1.98 -16.67 -1.08
C SER A 147 1.82 -15.16 -0.91
N GLU A 148 2.62 -14.36 -1.62
CA GLU A 148 2.53 -12.90 -1.59
C GLU A 148 1.27 -12.40 -2.30
N ALA A 149 0.90 -13.00 -3.44
CA ALA A 149 -0.31 -12.67 -4.16
C ALA A 149 -1.57 -12.94 -3.32
N ILE A 150 -1.63 -14.09 -2.64
CA ILE A 150 -2.73 -14.43 -1.74
C ILE A 150 -2.75 -13.50 -0.51
N HIS A 151 -1.58 -13.11 0.02
CA HIS A 151 -1.52 -12.11 1.08
C HIS A 151 -2.16 -10.79 0.63
N GLU A 152 -1.84 -10.33 -0.57
CA GLU A 152 -2.41 -9.09 -1.13
C GLU A 152 -3.92 -9.24 -1.41
N ILE A 153 -4.37 -10.35 -2.00
CA ILE A 153 -5.80 -10.65 -2.21
C ILE A 153 -6.58 -10.61 -0.88
N ASN A 154 -6.01 -11.18 0.18
CA ASN A 154 -6.64 -11.22 1.50
C ASN A 154 -6.81 -9.84 2.15
N ARG A 155 -6.10 -8.81 1.71
CA ARG A 155 -6.32 -7.43 2.19
C ARG A 155 -7.69 -6.90 1.79
N TYR A 156 -8.24 -7.35 0.65
CA TYR A 156 -9.48 -6.82 0.08
C TYR A 156 -10.69 -7.73 0.31
N ARG A 157 -10.50 -8.96 0.80
CA ARG A 157 -11.59 -9.89 1.08
C ARG A 157 -12.02 -9.88 2.54
N SER A 158 -13.32 -9.99 2.77
CA SER A 158 -13.88 -10.20 4.12
C SER A 158 -13.63 -11.62 4.65
N GLY A 159 -13.41 -12.59 3.74
CA GLY A 159 -12.95 -13.94 4.04
C GLY A 159 -11.43 -14.09 3.93
N ARG A 160 -10.94 -15.32 4.00
CA ARG A 160 -9.50 -15.59 3.93
C ARG A 160 -9.19 -16.75 3.01
N VAL A 161 -8.23 -16.55 2.11
CA VAL A 161 -7.62 -17.62 1.31
C VAL A 161 -6.36 -18.10 2.03
N VAL A 162 -6.21 -19.43 2.14
CA VAL A 162 -5.07 -20.09 2.77
C VAL A 162 -4.48 -21.09 1.79
N LEU A 163 -3.17 -21.12 1.64
CA LEU A 163 -2.46 -22.13 0.85
C LEU A 163 -2.14 -23.32 1.74
N ALA A 164 -2.51 -24.52 1.28
CA ALA A 164 -2.35 -25.76 2.05
C ALA A 164 -0.95 -26.37 1.91
N SER A 165 -0.15 -25.95 0.92
CA SER A 165 1.19 -26.49 0.68
C SER A 165 2.22 -25.43 0.33
N ASP A 166 3.46 -25.64 0.79
CA ASP A 166 4.60 -24.80 0.45
C ASP A 166 4.98 -24.88 -1.03
N SER A 167 4.67 -25.99 -1.70
CA SER A 167 4.91 -26.13 -3.14
C SER A 167 4.03 -25.17 -3.91
N LEU A 168 2.73 -25.11 -3.59
CA LEU A 168 1.79 -24.18 -4.21
C LEU A 168 2.18 -22.71 -3.90
N ALA A 169 2.60 -22.44 -2.68
CA ALA A 169 3.00 -21.10 -2.24
C ALA A 169 4.14 -20.48 -3.07
N ARG A 170 5.03 -21.33 -3.61
CA ARG A 170 6.18 -20.89 -4.43
C ARG A 170 5.87 -20.69 -5.92
N HIS A 171 4.72 -21.13 -6.41
CA HIS A 171 4.33 -20.85 -7.79
C HIS A 171 4.27 -19.36 -8.04
N ARG A 172 4.53 -18.95 -9.28
CA ARG A 172 4.54 -17.53 -9.63
C ARG A 172 3.29 -17.16 -10.40
N LEU A 173 2.57 -16.18 -9.87
CA LEU A 173 1.37 -15.63 -10.48
C LEU A 173 1.72 -14.38 -11.30
N SER A 174 1.17 -14.32 -12.52
CA SER A 174 1.16 -13.10 -13.33
C SER A 174 -0.26 -12.88 -13.86
N GLY A 175 -0.75 -11.67 -13.76
CA GLY A 175 -2.09 -11.33 -14.23
C GLY A 175 -2.58 -10.02 -13.65
N HIS A 176 -3.75 -9.61 -14.16
CA HIS A 176 -4.52 -8.47 -13.69
C HIS A 176 -5.84 -8.99 -13.13
N PHE A 177 -6.16 -8.60 -11.92
CA PHE A 177 -7.35 -9.05 -11.21
C PHE A 177 -8.13 -7.86 -10.69
N ARG A 178 -9.44 -7.87 -10.85
CA ARG A 178 -10.30 -6.82 -10.32
C ARG A 178 -10.53 -7.04 -8.83
N ILE A 179 -10.44 -5.95 -8.06
CA ILE A 179 -10.65 -6.00 -6.61
C ILE A 179 -12.10 -6.36 -6.25
N ASP A 180 -13.07 -5.98 -7.08
CA ASP A 180 -14.48 -6.29 -6.89
C ASP A 180 -14.88 -7.71 -7.36
N ALA A 181 -13.96 -8.49 -7.96
CA ALA A 181 -14.17 -9.83 -8.50
C ALA A 181 -13.11 -10.83 -8.02
N LEU A 182 -12.66 -10.74 -6.77
CA LEU A 182 -11.57 -11.58 -6.25
C LEU A 182 -11.94 -13.08 -6.10
N ASP A 183 -13.21 -13.42 -6.04
CA ASP A 183 -13.63 -14.84 -6.06
C ASP A 183 -13.36 -15.45 -7.43
N GLU A 184 -13.57 -14.71 -8.53
CA GLU A 184 -13.19 -15.14 -9.88
C GLU A 184 -11.65 -15.27 -10.01
N ALA A 185 -10.90 -14.38 -9.37
CA ALA A 185 -9.43 -14.47 -9.32
C ALA A 185 -8.98 -15.79 -8.65
N ILE A 186 -9.64 -16.22 -7.58
CA ILE A 186 -9.35 -17.48 -6.90
C ILE A 186 -9.66 -18.67 -7.82
N GLU A 187 -10.78 -18.66 -8.55
CA GLU A 187 -11.13 -19.70 -9.52
C GLU A 187 -10.10 -19.79 -10.65
N GLN A 188 -9.60 -18.66 -11.14
CA GLN A 188 -8.53 -18.65 -12.14
C GLN A 188 -7.22 -19.24 -11.58
N ILE A 189 -6.89 -18.98 -10.32
CA ILE A 189 -5.71 -19.54 -9.64
C ILE A 189 -5.87 -21.06 -9.48
N GLU A 190 -7.05 -21.56 -9.14
CA GLU A 190 -7.36 -23.01 -9.08
C GLU A 190 -7.05 -23.67 -10.42
N VAL A 191 -7.58 -23.12 -11.51
CA VAL A 191 -7.38 -23.66 -12.86
C VAL A 191 -5.91 -23.58 -13.30
N LEU A 192 -5.27 -22.44 -13.08
CA LEU A 192 -3.91 -22.18 -13.54
C LEU A 192 -2.88 -23.12 -12.90
N PHE A 193 -3.04 -23.42 -11.62
CA PHE A 193 -2.09 -24.26 -10.86
C PHE A 193 -2.59 -25.67 -10.59
N GLY A 194 -3.76 -26.04 -11.09
CA GLY A 194 -4.37 -27.35 -10.82
C GLY A 194 -4.70 -27.56 -9.33
N ALA A 195 -4.87 -26.47 -8.58
CA ALA A 195 -5.19 -26.53 -7.18
C ALA A 195 -6.70 -26.85 -6.98
N ARG A 196 -7.02 -27.40 -5.80
CA ARG A 196 -8.41 -27.61 -5.39
C ARG A 196 -8.79 -26.64 -4.28
N ALA A 197 -9.87 -25.90 -4.47
CA ALA A 197 -10.43 -25.07 -3.42
C ALA A 197 -11.43 -25.82 -2.56
N THR A 198 -11.19 -25.83 -1.25
CA THR A 198 -12.21 -26.17 -0.27
C THR A 198 -12.72 -24.88 0.36
N ARG A 199 -14.05 -24.69 0.28
CA ARG A 199 -14.71 -23.47 0.76
C ARG A 199 -15.49 -23.75 2.04
N TRP A 200 -15.35 -22.88 3.05
CA TRP A 200 -16.05 -22.93 4.33
C TRP A 200 -16.89 -21.68 4.56
N PRO A 201 -17.85 -21.76 5.50
CA PRO A 201 -18.61 -20.59 5.94
C PRO A 201 -17.66 -19.45 6.38
N GLY A 202 -18.11 -18.21 6.20
CA GLY A 202 -17.31 -17.03 6.52
C GLY A 202 -16.31 -16.64 5.43
N GLY A 203 -16.42 -17.18 4.22
CA GLY A 203 -15.58 -16.82 3.08
C GLY A 203 -14.15 -17.36 3.14
N ILE A 204 -13.93 -18.39 3.97
CA ILE A 204 -12.63 -19.06 4.05
C ILE A 204 -12.48 -20.01 2.87
N VAL A 205 -11.34 -19.93 2.17
CA VAL A 205 -10.99 -20.80 1.05
C VAL A 205 -9.60 -21.38 1.29
N MET A 206 -9.47 -22.70 1.26
CA MET A 206 -8.18 -23.38 1.28
C MET A 206 -7.86 -23.87 -0.12
N LEU A 207 -6.71 -23.49 -0.64
CA LEU A 207 -6.16 -23.95 -1.92
C LEU A 207 -5.08 -25.00 -1.66
N GLY A 208 -5.23 -26.20 -2.23
CA GLY A 208 -4.31 -27.32 -2.05
C GLY A 208 -4.22 -28.24 -3.25
#